data_3f0ff39d387e7a21743fdd2a8753bc26
#
_entry.id   3f0ff39d387e7a21743fdd2a8753bc26
#
_cell.length_a   1.000
_cell.length_b   1.000
_cell.length_c   1.000
_cell.angle_alpha   90.00
_cell.angle_beta   90.00
_cell.angle_gamma   90.00
#
_symmetry.space_group_name_H-M   'P 1'
#
loop_
_entity.id
_entity.type
_entity.pdbx_description
1 polymer ?
#
loop_
_entity_poly.entity_id
_entity_poly.type
_entity_poly.pdbx_seq_one_letter_code
_entity_poly.pdbx_strand_id
1 'polypeptide(L)'
;MSITYKDADGIEGMRVAGRLASEVLDYLTPHIRPGITTKEIDRLAAECMKKQGTTSATLGYQPAGYPPYPASLCTSVNHVVCHGIPNDKPLKKGDIVNVDVTVIKDGWYGDTSRMFMVGEVSIAAKRLCALTYDAMWQGIMHVKPGIHLGDIGFAIQKFAESNGFSVVREFCGHGIGRVFHEEPQVLHYGKPGTLEELKPGMTFTIEPMINAGRKDVKEFGSDGWTIVTKDHSLSAQWEHTVLVTETGYEVLTLSAGSPPPPPFVNA
;
A
#
# COMPACT_ATOMS: atom_id res chain seq x y z
N MET A 1 -12.59 -13.37 -11.74
CA MET A 1 -11.56 -14.44 -11.57
C MET A 1 -11.87 -15.15 -10.26
N SER A 2 -11.46 -16.38 -10.06
CA SER A 2 -11.64 -17.06 -8.77
C SER A 2 -10.46 -16.73 -7.85
N ILE A 3 -10.69 -16.77 -6.52
CA ILE A 3 -9.63 -16.63 -5.52
C ILE A 3 -8.62 -17.76 -5.70
N THR A 4 -7.32 -17.42 -5.68
CA THR A 4 -6.23 -18.39 -5.73
C THR A 4 -5.70 -18.69 -4.33
N TYR A 5 -5.42 -19.98 -4.07
CA TYR A 5 -4.80 -20.42 -2.82
C TYR A 5 -3.37 -20.86 -3.13
N LYS A 6 -2.41 -20.26 -2.43
CA LYS A 6 -0.99 -20.55 -2.64
C LYS A 6 -0.62 -21.84 -1.89
N ASP A 7 0.04 -22.75 -2.60
CA ASP A 7 0.70 -23.91 -1.99
C ASP A 7 2.05 -23.49 -1.35
N ALA A 8 2.79 -24.44 -0.82
CA ALA A 8 4.06 -24.17 -0.13
C ALA A 8 5.07 -23.42 -1.01
N ASP A 9 5.19 -23.80 -2.28
CA ASP A 9 6.12 -23.17 -3.23
C ASP A 9 5.65 -21.75 -3.57
N GLY A 10 4.34 -21.58 -3.73
CA GLY A 10 3.73 -20.28 -3.97
C GLY A 10 3.90 -19.32 -2.78
N ILE A 11 3.72 -19.81 -1.56
CA ILE A 11 3.95 -19.03 -0.34
C ILE A 11 5.41 -18.57 -0.26
N GLU A 12 6.37 -19.44 -0.56
CA GLU A 12 7.79 -19.07 -0.56
C GLU A 12 8.10 -18.04 -1.65
N GLY A 13 7.54 -18.20 -2.85
CA GLY A 13 7.65 -17.20 -3.91
C GLY A 13 7.12 -15.82 -3.49
N MET A 14 5.97 -15.80 -2.81
CA MET A 14 5.37 -14.57 -2.28
C MET A 14 6.22 -13.94 -1.16
N ARG A 15 6.81 -14.75 -0.26
CA ARG A 15 7.75 -14.27 0.77
C ARG A 15 8.97 -13.59 0.17
N VAL A 16 9.56 -14.20 -0.85
CA VAL A 16 10.73 -13.64 -1.55
C VAL A 16 10.36 -12.33 -2.23
N ALA A 17 9.28 -12.30 -3.02
CA ALA A 17 8.86 -11.09 -3.73
C ALA A 17 8.47 -9.96 -2.76
N GLY A 18 7.70 -10.26 -1.72
CA GLY A 18 7.27 -9.29 -0.72
C GLY A 18 8.44 -8.67 0.05
N ARG A 19 9.41 -9.48 0.48
CA ARG A 19 10.63 -9.00 1.13
C ARG A 19 11.44 -8.08 0.20
N LEU A 20 11.63 -8.46 -1.06
CA LEU A 20 12.36 -7.66 -2.04
C LEU A 20 11.67 -6.32 -2.32
N ALA A 21 10.34 -6.26 -2.37
CA ALA A 21 9.59 -5.01 -2.48
C ALA A 21 9.86 -4.09 -1.27
N SER A 22 9.81 -4.63 -0.05
CA SER A 22 10.10 -3.88 1.17
C SER A 22 11.55 -3.40 1.26
N GLU A 23 12.52 -4.18 0.77
CA GLU A 23 13.93 -3.79 0.70
C GLU A 23 14.16 -2.62 -0.28
N VAL A 24 13.33 -2.46 -1.33
CA VAL A 24 13.38 -1.26 -2.19
C VAL A 24 13.01 -0.02 -1.36
N LEU A 25 11.98 -0.09 -0.52
CA LEU A 25 11.62 1.02 0.37
C LEU A 25 12.72 1.33 1.39
N ASP A 26 13.41 0.32 1.91
CA ASP A 26 14.57 0.52 2.79
C ASP A 26 15.69 1.26 2.06
N TYR A 27 16.01 0.83 0.83
CA TYR A 27 17.02 1.47 0.00
C TYR A 27 16.68 2.94 -0.29
N LEU A 28 15.40 3.27 -0.50
CA LEU A 28 14.95 4.63 -0.77
C LEU A 28 14.95 5.54 0.48
N THR A 29 14.78 4.96 1.67
CA THR A 29 14.60 5.70 2.93
C THR A 29 15.64 6.84 3.14
N PRO A 30 16.96 6.64 3.00
CA PRO A 30 17.95 7.70 3.22
C PRO A 30 17.95 8.77 2.12
N HIS A 31 17.33 8.50 0.99
CA HIS A 31 17.27 9.43 -0.14
C HIS A 31 16.08 10.40 -0.08
N ILE A 32 15.02 10.06 0.65
CA ILE A 32 13.81 10.87 0.75
C ILE A 32 14.03 12.03 1.71
N ARG A 33 14.37 13.21 1.12
CA ARG A 33 14.71 14.43 1.83
C ARG A 33 14.26 15.65 1.04
N PRO A 34 14.19 16.84 1.66
CA PRO A 34 13.88 18.06 0.92
C PRO A 34 14.84 18.26 -0.28
N GLY A 35 14.28 18.61 -1.42
CA GLY A 35 15.02 18.87 -2.67
C GLY A 35 15.11 17.68 -3.63
N ILE A 36 14.86 16.43 -3.19
CA ILE A 36 14.76 15.30 -4.13
C ILE A 36 13.47 15.41 -4.94
N THR A 37 13.51 15.00 -6.21
CA THR A 37 12.30 14.86 -7.03
C THR A 37 11.74 13.46 -6.94
N THR A 38 10.43 13.31 -7.12
CA THR A 38 9.82 11.96 -7.14
C THR A 38 10.30 11.14 -8.34
N LYS A 39 10.68 11.79 -9.44
CA LYS A 39 11.34 11.15 -10.61
C LYS A 39 12.72 10.57 -10.25
N GLU A 40 13.48 11.24 -9.40
CA GLU A 40 14.75 10.68 -8.92
C GLU A 40 14.53 9.50 -7.95
N ILE A 41 13.47 9.53 -7.14
CA ILE A 41 13.06 8.40 -6.32
C ILE A 41 12.73 7.19 -7.20
N ASP A 42 11.97 7.38 -8.29
CA ASP A 42 11.65 6.34 -9.26
C ASP A 42 12.92 5.76 -9.93
N ARG A 43 13.84 6.61 -10.35
CA ARG A 43 15.13 6.18 -10.93
C ARG A 43 15.94 5.30 -9.95
N LEU A 44 16.03 5.72 -8.69
CA LEU A 44 16.72 4.97 -7.65
C LEU A 44 16.05 3.62 -7.37
N ALA A 45 14.71 3.59 -7.34
CA ALA A 45 13.97 2.34 -7.19
C ALA A 45 14.23 1.37 -8.34
N ALA A 46 14.18 1.84 -9.58
CA ALA A 46 14.47 1.02 -10.77
C ALA A 46 15.89 0.43 -10.73
N GLU A 47 16.89 1.21 -10.27
CA GLU A 47 18.26 0.72 -10.08
C GLU A 47 18.35 -0.35 -8.97
N CYS A 48 17.63 -0.16 -7.87
CA CYS A 48 17.57 -1.13 -6.78
C CYS A 48 16.93 -2.44 -7.26
N MET A 49 15.78 -2.38 -7.91
CA MET A 49 15.08 -3.53 -8.48
C MET A 49 16.00 -4.31 -9.44
N LYS A 50 16.69 -3.60 -10.33
CA LYS A 50 17.67 -4.22 -11.24
C LYS A 50 18.79 -4.96 -10.51
N LYS A 51 19.33 -4.39 -9.44
CA LYS A 51 20.37 -5.03 -8.61
C LYS A 51 19.88 -6.28 -7.89
N GLN A 52 18.60 -6.28 -7.48
CA GLN A 52 17.94 -7.43 -6.85
C GLN A 52 17.54 -8.52 -7.86
N GLY A 53 17.65 -8.25 -9.17
CA GLY A 53 17.13 -9.15 -10.21
C GLY A 53 15.61 -9.26 -10.19
N THR A 54 14.94 -8.16 -9.86
CA THR A 54 13.49 -7.98 -9.95
C THR A 54 13.15 -7.02 -11.08
N THR A 55 11.89 -6.98 -11.49
CA THR A 55 11.34 -6.00 -12.42
C THR A 55 10.16 -5.27 -11.78
N SER A 56 9.92 -4.02 -12.21
CA SER A 56 8.73 -3.29 -11.79
C SER A 56 7.48 -3.92 -12.38
N ALA A 57 6.43 -4.05 -11.56
CA ALA A 57 5.11 -4.45 -12.01
C ALA A 57 4.28 -3.26 -12.53
N THR A 58 4.59 -2.06 -12.07
CA THR A 58 3.85 -0.84 -12.43
C THR A 58 4.26 -0.26 -13.77
N LEU A 59 5.54 -0.32 -14.16
CA LEU A 59 6.02 0.23 -15.44
C LEU A 59 5.34 -0.46 -16.64
N GLY A 60 4.53 0.30 -17.37
CA GLY A 60 3.76 -0.22 -18.49
C GLY A 60 2.49 -0.97 -18.11
N TYR A 61 2.14 -1.05 -16.83
CA TYR A 61 0.88 -1.63 -16.38
C TYR A 61 -0.31 -0.88 -17.00
N GLN A 62 -1.21 -1.62 -17.64
CA GLN A 62 -2.31 -1.03 -18.41
C GLN A 62 -3.61 -1.83 -18.22
N PRO A 63 -4.42 -1.54 -17.18
CA PRO A 63 -5.77 -2.08 -17.11
C PRO A 63 -6.66 -1.49 -18.20
N ALA A 64 -7.76 -2.18 -18.51
CA ALA A 64 -8.69 -1.76 -19.54
C ALA A 64 -9.21 -0.33 -19.29
N GLY A 65 -9.07 0.54 -20.30
CA GLY A 65 -9.52 1.93 -20.23
C GLY A 65 -8.48 2.93 -19.70
N TYR A 66 -7.32 2.47 -19.25
CA TYR A 66 -6.24 3.32 -18.77
C TYR A 66 -5.06 3.40 -19.75
N PRO A 67 -4.30 4.51 -19.78
CA PRO A 67 -3.01 4.54 -20.45
C PRO A 67 -2.00 3.65 -19.72
N PRO A 68 -0.90 3.20 -20.38
CA PRO A 68 0.18 2.51 -19.68
C PRO A 68 0.75 3.40 -18.57
N TYR A 69 0.96 2.85 -17.36
CA TYR A 69 1.59 3.61 -16.28
C TYR A 69 3.05 3.90 -16.61
N PRO A 70 3.51 5.16 -16.50
CA PRO A 70 4.78 5.57 -17.10
C PRO A 70 6.03 5.38 -16.23
N ALA A 71 5.90 4.83 -15.01
CA ALA A 71 6.98 4.80 -14.03
C ALA A 71 7.10 3.44 -13.32
N SER A 72 8.21 3.21 -12.62
CA SER A 72 8.50 1.95 -11.95
C SER A 72 7.84 1.81 -10.57
N LEU A 73 7.33 2.91 -10.01
CA LEU A 73 6.60 2.97 -8.74
C LEU A 73 5.63 4.16 -8.73
N CYS A 74 4.72 4.21 -7.74
CA CYS A 74 3.88 5.37 -7.54
C CYS A 74 4.43 6.28 -6.43
N THR A 75 4.23 7.61 -6.58
CA THR A 75 4.60 8.60 -5.55
C THR A 75 3.45 9.56 -5.32
N SER A 76 2.82 9.46 -4.16
CA SER A 76 1.62 10.25 -3.82
C SER A 76 1.95 11.28 -2.75
N VAL A 77 2.01 12.55 -3.13
CA VAL A 77 2.47 13.66 -2.28
C VAL A 77 1.29 14.43 -1.71
N ASN A 78 1.25 14.63 -0.40
CA ASN A 78 0.28 15.45 0.35
C ASN A 78 -1.19 15.04 0.09
N HIS A 79 -1.90 15.76 -0.78
CA HIS A 79 -3.29 15.53 -1.12
C HIS A 79 -3.51 14.51 -2.25
N VAL A 80 -2.42 13.97 -2.81
CA VAL A 80 -2.49 12.83 -3.73
C VAL A 80 -2.77 11.58 -2.90
N VAL A 81 -3.84 10.87 -3.27
CA VAL A 81 -4.35 9.70 -2.54
C VAL A 81 -3.57 8.45 -2.93
N CYS A 82 -3.50 8.18 -4.24
CA CYS A 82 -2.79 7.03 -4.82
C CYS A 82 -2.43 7.29 -6.29
N HIS A 83 -1.66 6.38 -6.88
CA HIS A 83 -1.25 6.34 -8.28
C HIS A 83 -0.54 7.62 -8.78
N GLY A 84 0.03 8.40 -7.88
CA GLY A 84 0.75 9.62 -8.24
C GLY A 84 1.95 9.32 -9.14
N ILE A 85 1.99 9.95 -10.32
CA ILE A 85 3.09 9.77 -11.29
C ILE A 85 4.33 10.55 -10.83
N PRO A 86 5.51 9.90 -10.73
CA PRO A 86 6.78 10.57 -10.46
C PRO A 86 7.06 11.72 -11.43
N ASN A 87 7.53 12.85 -10.91
CA ASN A 87 7.75 14.06 -11.69
C ASN A 87 8.97 14.86 -11.21
N ASP A 88 9.29 15.96 -11.91
CA ASP A 88 10.47 16.79 -11.66
C ASP A 88 10.27 17.85 -10.53
N LYS A 89 9.12 17.85 -9.83
CA LYS A 89 8.90 18.76 -8.70
C LYS A 89 9.68 18.29 -7.48
N PRO A 90 10.56 19.13 -6.89
CA PRO A 90 11.28 18.74 -5.69
C PRO A 90 10.36 18.68 -4.47
N LEU A 91 10.53 17.65 -3.65
CA LEU A 91 9.89 17.54 -2.34
C LEU A 91 10.37 18.68 -1.43
N LYS A 92 9.47 19.23 -0.64
CA LYS A 92 9.73 20.33 0.28
C LYS A 92 9.71 19.86 1.73
N LYS A 93 10.43 20.54 2.60
CA LYS A 93 10.27 20.36 4.06
C LYS A 93 8.79 20.56 4.43
N GLY A 94 8.23 19.58 5.12
CA GLY A 94 6.81 19.58 5.51
C GLY A 94 5.91 18.71 4.64
N ASP A 95 6.38 18.25 3.48
CA ASP A 95 5.63 17.29 2.65
C ASP A 95 5.57 15.92 3.31
N ILE A 96 4.49 15.21 3.06
CA ILE A 96 4.39 13.76 3.25
C ILE A 96 4.27 13.10 1.88
N VAL A 97 4.89 11.94 1.71
CA VAL A 97 4.83 11.20 0.44
C VAL A 97 4.65 9.71 0.71
N ASN A 98 3.65 9.11 0.07
CA ASN A 98 3.58 7.67 -0.07
C ASN A 98 4.46 7.24 -1.24
N VAL A 99 5.27 6.22 -1.02
CA VAL A 99 6.03 5.52 -2.06
C VAL A 99 5.52 4.09 -2.09
N ASP A 100 5.00 3.69 -3.24
CA ASP A 100 4.31 2.43 -3.45
C ASP A 100 5.07 1.61 -4.49
N VAL A 101 5.48 0.41 -4.11
CA VAL A 101 6.45 -0.43 -4.81
C VAL A 101 5.87 -1.81 -5.03
N THR A 102 5.69 -2.18 -6.31
CA THR A 102 5.38 -3.55 -6.70
C THR A 102 6.50 -4.12 -7.57
N VAL A 103 7.09 -5.22 -7.11
CA VAL A 103 8.13 -5.94 -7.86
C VAL A 103 7.63 -7.28 -8.37
N ILE A 104 8.24 -7.77 -9.44
CA ILE A 104 8.07 -9.14 -9.94
C ILE A 104 9.38 -9.90 -9.73
N LYS A 105 9.31 -11.03 -9.03
CA LYS A 105 10.44 -11.95 -8.85
C LYS A 105 10.00 -13.38 -9.21
N ASP A 106 10.63 -13.96 -10.21
CA ASP A 106 10.36 -15.32 -10.69
C ASP A 106 8.87 -15.58 -10.97
N GLY A 107 8.16 -14.53 -11.46
CA GLY A 107 6.74 -14.52 -11.78
C GLY A 107 5.82 -14.35 -10.57
N TRP A 108 6.33 -14.07 -9.36
CA TRP A 108 5.56 -13.69 -8.18
C TRP A 108 5.62 -12.18 -7.96
N TYR A 109 4.49 -11.60 -7.56
CA TYR A 109 4.36 -10.18 -7.27
C TYR A 109 4.51 -9.92 -5.78
N GLY A 110 5.29 -8.90 -5.42
CA GLY A 110 5.40 -8.40 -4.05
C GLY A 110 5.03 -6.93 -4.03
N ASP A 111 4.05 -6.54 -3.21
CA ASP A 111 3.42 -5.23 -3.21
C ASP A 111 3.39 -4.63 -1.81
N THR A 112 3.88 -3.40 -1.67
CA THR A 112 3.89 -2.69 -0.38
C THR A 112 4.14 -1.21 -0.56
N SER A 113 3.57 -0.39 0.32
CA SER A 113 3.83 1.04 0.33
C SER A 113 4.19 1.57 1.71
N ARG A 114 4.88 2.71 1.73
CA ARG A 114 5.33 3.37 2.96
C ARG A 114 5.15 4.87 2.87
N MET A 115 4.70 5.48 3.99
CA MET A 115 4.71 6.94 4.14
C MET A 115 6.08 7.44 4.59
N PHE A 116 6.53 8.51 3.97
CA PHE A 116 7.73 9.24 4.36
C PHE A 116 7.38 10.69 4.71
N MET A 117 7.96 11.16 5.79
CA MET A 117 7.88 12.55 6.22
C MET A 117 9.13 13.30 5.76
N VAL A 118 8.96 14.33 4.93
CA VAL A 118 10.07 15.07 4.30
C VAL A 118 10.56 16.18 5.23
N GLY A 119 11.59 15.88 6.01
CA GLY A 119 12.05 16.76 7.07
C GLY A 119 11.04 16.86 8.21
N GLU A 120 10.92 18.06 8.80
CA GLU A 120 9.94 18.32 9.85
C GLU A 120 8.57 18.64 9.26
N VAL A 121 7.57 17.80 9.57
CA VAL A 121 6.19 17.96 9.11
C VAL A 121 5.30 18.52 10.23
N SER A 122 4.11 19.00 9.88
CA SER A 122 3.13 19.45 10.87
C SER A 122 2.67 18.32 11.79
N ILE A 123 2.22 18.66 12.99
CA ILE A 123 1.63 17.70 13.95
C ILE A 123 0.46 16.96 13.31
N ALA A 124 -0.37 17.66 12.53
CA ALA A 124 -1.51 17.05 11.84
C ALA A 124 -1.07 16.01 10.80
N ALA A 125 -0.03 16.31 9.99
CA ALA A 125 0.52 15.39 9.01
C ALA A 125 1.14 14.16 9.68
N LYS A 126 1.93 14.37 10.75
CA LYS A 126 2.52 13.29 11.54
C LYS A 126 1.44 12.36 12.14
N ARG A 127 0.37 12.96 12.69
CA ARG A 127 -0.75 12.23 13.26
C ARG A 127 -1.48 11.41 12.19
N LEU A 128 -1.73 11.99 11.01
CA LEU A 128 -2.36 11.27 9.90
C LEU A 128 -1.53 10.06 9.49
N CYS A 129 -0.22 10.21 9.23
CA CYS A 129 0.65 9.11 8.84
C CYS A 129 0.68 7.99 9.89
N ALA A 130 0.80 8.34 11.17
CA ALA A 130 0.84 7.38 12.26
C ALA A 130 -0.47 6.61 12.41
N LEU A 131 -1.60 7.32 12.43
CA LEU A 131 -2.91 6.66 12.60
C LEU A 131 -3.35 5.87 11.34
N THR A 132 -2.85 6.22 10.15
CA THR A 132 -3.06 5.39 8.96
C THR A 132 -2.28 4.07 9.08
N TYR A 133 -1.06 4.10 9.60
CA TYR A 133 -0.30 2.89 9.92
C TYR A 133 -1.02 2.01 10.94
N ASP A 134 -1.48 2.62 12.02
CA ASP A 134 -2.25 1.92 13.05
C ASP A 134 -3.55 1.32 12.49
N ALA A 135 -4.27 2.06 11.62
CA ALA A 135 -5.49 1.57 10.98
C ALA A 135 -5.24 0.34 10.10
N MET A 136 -4.15 0.33 9.32
CA MET A 136 -3.74 -0.85 8.55
C MET A 136 -3.52 -2.06 9.47
N TRP A 137 -2.81 -1.89 10.58
CA TRP A 137 -2.56 -2.96 11.55
C TRP A 137 -3.83 -3.40 12.29
N GLN A 138 -4.81 -2.51 12.53
CA GLN A 138 -6.12 -2.93 13.02
C GLN A 138 -6.79 -3.93 12.06
N GLY A 139 -6.65 -3.73 10.75
CA GLY A 139 -7.11 -4.69 9.75
C GLY A 139 -6.31 -6.00 9.78
N ILE A 140 -4.98 -5.92 9.77
CA ILE A 140 -4.08 -7.08 9.73
C ILE A 140 -4.32 -8.02 10.90
N MET A 141 -4.50 -7.51 12.12
CA MET A 141 -4.75 -8.30 13.32
C MET A 141 -6.03 -9.15 13.25
N HIS A 142 -6.98 -8.80 12.40
CA HIS A 142 -8.20 -9.58 12.21
C HIS A 142 -8.02 -10.74 11.23
N VAL A 143 -6.89 -10.80 10.51
CA VAL A 143 -6.66 -11.84 9.49
C VAL A 143 -6.41 -13.20 10.14
N LYS A 144 -7.33 -14.12 9.93
CA LYS A 144 -7.23 -15.54 10.31
C LYS A 144 -8.31 -16.36 9.57
N PRO A 145 -8.15 -17.66 9.44
CA PRO A 145 -9.19 -18.50 8.84
C PRO A 145 -10.55 -18.34 9.53
N GLY A 146 -11.61 -18.35 8.74
CA GLY A 146 -12.99 -18.35 9.22
C GLY A 146 -13.59 -16.96 9.49
N ILE A 147 -12.81 -15.87 9.40
CA ILE A 147 -13.36 -14.52 9.40
C ILE A 147 -13.63 -14.03 7.96
N HIS A 148 -14.33 -12.95 7.82
CA HIS A 148 -14.68 -12.39 6.52
C HIS A 148 -13.90 -11.11 6.21
N LEU A 149 -13.72 -10.80 4.94
CA LEU A 149 -13.06 -9.56 4.50
C LEU A 149 -13.73 -8.30 5.03
N GLY A 150 -15.08 -8.35 5.23
CA GLY A 150 -15.83 -7.26 5.84
C GLY A 150 -15.43 -6.95 7.28
N ASP A 151 -14.87 -7.92 8.02
CA ASP A 151 -14.37 -7.71 9.39
C ASP A 151 -13.11 -6.84 9.36
N ILE A 152 -12.22 -7.10 8.39
CA ILE A 152 -11.01 -6.29 8.15
C ILE A 152 -11.37 -4.85 7.83
N GLY A 153 -12.25 -4.66 6.83
CA GLY A 153 -12.69 -3.33 6.41
C GLY A 153 -13.39 -2.56 7.52
N PHE A 154 -14.23 -3.24 8.31
CA PHE A 154 -14.89 -2.63 9.47
C PHE A 154 -13.91 -2.18 10.54
N ALA A 155 -12.89 -2.98 10.88
CA ALA A 155 -11.88 -2.64 11.87
C ALA A 155 -11.11 -1.39 11.46
N ILE A 156 -10.64 -1.33 10.21
CA ILE A 156 -9.94 -0.17 9.63
C ILE A 156 -10.83 1.08 9.69
N GLN A 157 -12.05 0.99 9.15
CA GLN A 157 -12.98 2.10 9.09
C GLN A 157 -13.32 2.63 10.49
N LYS A 158 -13.68 1.75 11.41
CA LYS A 158 -14.04 2.12 12.79
C LYS A 158 -12.89 2.86 13.47
N PHE A 159 -11.66 2.37 13.31
CA PHE A 159 -10.48 3.02 13.88
C PHE A 159 -10.23 4.40 13.28
N ALA A 160 -10.20 4.52 11.95
CA ALA A 160 -9.94 5.78 11.26
C ALA A 160 -11.02 6.84 11.59
N GLU A 161 -12.31 6.48 11.49
CA GLU A 161 -13.42 7.41 11.72
C GLU A 161 -13.52 7.84 13.19
N SER A 162 -13.23 6.94 14.16
CA SER A 162 -13.19 7.31 15.58
C SER A 162 -12.05 8.27 15.93
N ASN A 163 -11.02 8.35 15.08
CA ASN A 163 -9.92 9.29 15.20
C ASN A 163 -10.12 10.59 14.37
N GLY A 164 -11.30 10.78 13.77
CA GLY A 164 -11.68 11.98 13.04
C GLY A 164 -11.15 12.04 11.60
N PHE A 165 -10.78 10.90 11.03
CA PHE A 165 -10.36 10.74 9.64
C PHE A 165 -11.45 10.06 8.80
N SER A 166 -11.27 10.04 7.49
CA SER A 166 -12.18 9.36 6.57
C SER A 166 -11.45 8.35 5.68
N VAL A 167 -12.11 7.22 5.41
CA VAL A 167 -11.58 6.16 4.56
C VAL A 167 -12.07 6.35 3.13
N VAL A 168 -11.15 6.34 2.17
CA VAL A 168 -11.45 6.34 0.73
C VAL A 168 -12.15 5.05 0.35
N ARG A 169 -13.15 5.12 -0.55
CA ARG A 169 -14.01 4.00 -0.91
C ARG A 169 -13.91 3.57 -2.36
N GLU A 170 -13.29 4.38 -3.20
CA GLU A 170 -13.16 4.17 -4.63
C GLU A 170 -12.03 3.19 -4.98
N PHE A 171 -11.14 2.94 -4.03
CA PHE A 171 -10.01 2.04 -4.16
C PHE A 171 -9.99 1.03 -3.02
N CYS A 172 -9.36 -0.11 -3.25
CA CYS A 172 -9.31 -1.21 -2.30
C CYS A 172 -8.02 -2.01 -2.45
N GLY A 173 -7.71 -2.82 -1.47
CA GLY A 173 -6.72 -3.88 -1.59
C GLY A 173 -7.22 -5.01 -2.48
N HIS A 174 -6.35 -5.92 -2.81
CA HIS A 174 -6.62 -6.96 -3.80
C HIS A 174 -5.85 -8.24 -3.50
N GLY A 175 -6.38 -9.36 -3.99
CA GLY A 175 -5.61 -10.60 -4.07
C GLY A 175 -4.36 -10.38 -4.93
N ILE A 176 -3.28 -11.08 -4.60
CA ILE A 176 -2.00 -10.96 -5.30
C ILE A 176 -1.29 -12.31 -5.33
N GLY A 177 -0.56 -12.58 -6.41
CA GLY A 177 0.13 -13.85 -6.56
C GLY A 177 1.00 -13.89 -7.81
N ARG A 178 0.56 -14.67 -8.81
CA ARG A 178 1.14 -14.68 -10.15
C ARG A 178 0.51 -13.64 -11.07
N VAL A 179 -0.46 -12.90 -10.55
CA VAL A 179 -1.11 -11.76 -11.21
C VAL A 179 -1.06 -10.60 -10.24
N PHE A 180 -0.85 -9.38 -10.76
CA PHE A 180 -0.74 -8.18 -9.94
C PHE A 180 -2.02 -7.96 -9.12
N HIS A 181 -3.16 -7.88 -9.80
CA HIS A 181 -4.47 -7.71 -9.17
C HIS A 181 -5.32 -8.94 -9.48
N GLU A 182 -5.60 -9.74 -8.49
CA GLU A 182 -6.52 -10.89 -8.56
C GLU A 182 -7.62 -10.79 -7.49
N GLU A 183 -8.60 -11.67 -7.53
CA GLU A 183 -9.59 -11.77 -6.43
C GLU A 183 -8.93 -12.28 -5.12
N PRO A 184 -9.42 -11.82 -3.96
CA PRO A 184 -10.59 -10.99 -3.75
C PRO A 184 -10.29 -9.49 -3.74
N GLN A 185 -11.32 -8.65 -3.85
CA GLN A 185 -11.24 -7.23 -3.47
C GLN A 185 -11.26 -7.08 -1.95
N VAL A 186 -10.33 -6.31 -1.39
CA VAL A 186 -10.19 -6.10 0.05
C VAL A 186 -10.59 -4.66 0.39
N LEU A 187 -11.85 -4.45 0.71
CA LEU A 187 -12.35 -3.12 1.07
C LEU A 187 -11.83 -2.70 2.45
N HIS A 188 -11.47 -1.43 2.59
CA HIS A 188 -11.01 -0.84 3.85
C HIS A 188 -12.16 -0.24 4.67
N TYR A 189 -13.37 -0.61 4.35
CA TYR A 189 -14.63 -0.28 5.04
C TYR A 189 -15.60 -1.45 4.88
N GLY A 190 -16.62 -1.52 5.71
CA GLY A 190 -17.60 -2.60 5.55
C GLY A 190 -18.42 -2.91 6.80
N LYS A 191 -18.93 -4.13 6.81
CA LYS A 191 -19.74 -4.69 7.90
C LYS A 191 -19.15 -6.03 8.32
N PRO A 192 -19.09 -6.33 9.63
CA PRO A 192 -18.66 -7.63 10.11
C PRO A 192 -19.46 -8.80 9.52
N GLY A 193 -18.77 -9.91 9.26
CA GLY A 193 -19.37 -11.16 8.75
C GLY A 193 -19.86 -11.06 7.31
N THR A 194 -19.33 -10.13 6.50
CA THR A 194 -19.71 -9.98 5.08
C THR A 194 -18.51 -10.17 4.16
N LEU A 195 -18.77 -10.34 2.87
CA LEU A 195 -17.78 -10.66 1.83
C LEU A 195 -17.18 -12.06 2.01
N GLU A 196 -16.08 -12.33 1.33
CA GLU A 196 -15.44 -13.64 1.29
C GLU A 196 -14.90 -14.06 2.65
N GLU A 197 -15.06 -15.34 2.98
CA GLU A 197 -14.45 -15.97 4.15
C GLU A 197 -12.97 -16.24 3.88
N LEU A 198 -12.11 -15.87 4.81
CA LEU A 198 -10.67 -16.11 4.73
C LEU A 198 -10.32 -17.59 4.92
N LYS A 199 -9.44 -18.07 4.05
CA LYS A 199 -8.94 -19.45 4.08
C LYS A 199 -7.42 -19.47 3.98
N PRO A 200 -6.75 -20.47 4.58
CA PRO A 200 -5.30 -20.61 4.46
C PRO A 200 -4.83 -20.64 3.00
N GLY A 201 -3.68 -20.01 2.74
CA GLY A 201 -3.12 -19.88 1.39
C GLY A 201 -3.63 -18.66 0.59
N MET A 202 -4.61 -17.92 1.09
CA MET A 202 -4.96 -16.62 0.49
C MET A 202 -3.85 -15.62 0.75
N THR A 203 -3.48 -14.84 -0.28
CA THR A 203 -2.59 -13.69 -0.19
C THR A 203 -3.25 -12.46 -0.80
N PHE A 204 -3.22 -11.34 -0.10
CA PHE A 204 -3.85 -10.09 -0.52
C PHE A 204 -3.18 -8.88 0.13
N THR A 205 -3.42 -7.70 -0.43
CA THR A 205 -2.96 -6.43 0.14
C THR A 205 -3.96 -5.86 1.13
N ILE A 206 -3.46 -5.19 2.16
CA ILE A 206 -4.21 -4.30 3.05
C ILE A 206 -3.54 -2.94 2.95
N GLU A 207 -4.23 -1.97 2.36
CA GLU A 207 -3.65 -0.71 1.89
C GLU A 207 -4.57 0.50 2.09
N PRO A 208 -5.07 0.76 3.31
CA PRO A 208 -6.05 1.80 3.53
C PRO A 208 -5.53 3.18 3.14
N MET A 209 -6.29 3.87 2.28
CA MET A 209 -6.12 5.29 1.97
C MET A 209 -7.01 6.10 2.91
N ILE A 210 -6.38 6.94 3.73
CA ILE A 210 -7.06 7.71 4.79
C ILE A 210 -6.82 9.19 4.57
N ASN A 211 -7.93 9.96 4.52
CA ASN A 211 -7.93 11.40 4.31
C ASN A 211 -8.11 12.15 5.63
N ALA A 212 -7.39 13.26 5.78
CA ALA A 212 -7.57 14.17 6.91
C ALA A 212 -8.89 14.95 6.85
N GLY A 213 -9.48 15.07 5.67
CA GLY A 213 -10.77 15.72 5.41
C GLY A 213 -11.84 14.73 4.98
N ARG A 214 -12.54 15.05 3.89
CA ARG A 214 -13.62 14.21 3.35
C ARG A 214 -13.06 13.01 2.60
N LYS A 215 -13.85 11.94 2.55
CA LYS A 215 -13.48 10.70 1.85
C LYS A 215 -13.45 10.83 0.31
N ASP A 216 -14.12 11.87 -0.23
CA ASP A 216 -14.33 12.01 -1.66
C ASP A 216 -13.03 12.32 -2.41
N VAL A 217 -12.82 11.62 -3.52
CA VAL A 217 -11.65 11.74 -4.38
C VAL A 217 -12.04 12.09 -5.81
N LYS A 218 -11.07 12.50 -6.61
CA LYS A 218 -11.22 12.77 -8.05
C LYS A 218 -9.90 12.51 -8.78
N GLU A 219 -9.98 12.27 -10.07
CA GLU A 219 -8.81 12.27 -10.93
C GLU A 219 -8.18 13.66 -11.02
N PHE A 220 -6.86 13.70 -11.07
CA PHE A 220 -6.07 14.92 -11.21
C PHE A 220 -5.69 15.15 -12.68
N GLY A 221 -6.29 16.19 -13.28
CA GLY A 221 -5.98 16.54 -14.66
C GLY A 221 -6.42 15.48 -15.67
N SER A 222 -5.53 15.18 -16.62
CA SER A 222 -5.76 14.24 -17.73
C SER A 222 -4.67 13.18 -17.86
N ASP A 223 -3.93 12.90 -16.77
CA ASP A 223 -2.88 11.87 -16.82
C ASP A 223 -3.43 10.44 -16.76
N GLY A 224 -4.71 10.30 -16.40
CA GLY A 224 -5.44 9.05 -16.35
C GLY A 224 -5.12 8.16 -15.14
N TRP A 225 -4.29 8.64 -14.19
CA TRP A 225 -3.83 7.84 -13.06
C TRP A 225 -3.94 8.53 -11.70
N THR A 226 -3.42 9.75 -11.59
CA THR A 226 -3.27 10.44 -10.32
C THR A 226 -4.63 10.76 -9.69
N ILE A 227 -4.84 10.27 -8.48
CA ILE A 227 -6.05 10.51 -7.68
C ILE A 227 -5.74 11.48 -6.56
N VAL A 228 -6.60 12.48 -6.37
CA VAL A 228 -6.46 13.49 -5.32
C VAL A 228 -7.72 13.63 -4.48
N THR A 229 -7.57 14.09 -3.23
CA THR A 229 -8.72 14.47 -2.40
C THR A 229 -9.47 15.64 -3.02
N LYS A 230 -10.81 15.60 -3.02
CA LYS A 230 -11.64 16.70 -3.59
C LYS A 230 -11.50 18.00 -2.83
N ASP A 231 -11.27 17.94 -1.54
CA ASP A 231 -11.14 19.09 -0.63
C ASP A 231 -9.69 19.55 -0.41
N HIS A 232 -8.73 18.95 -1.12
CA HIS A 232 -7.30 19.19 -1.00
C HIS A 232 -6.72 18.92 0.40
N SER A 233 -7.42 18.17 1.24
CA SER A 233 -6.88 17.68 2.52
C SER A 233 -5.76 16.67 2.30
N LEU A 234 -4.88 16.52 3.29
CA LEU A 234 -3.82 15.50 3.25
C LEU A 234 -4.43 14.09 3.19
N SER A 235 -3.78 13.22 2.45
CA SER A 235 -4.05 11.77 2.41
C SER A 235 -2.80 11.00 2.79
N ALA A 236 -2.98 9.86 3.44
CA ALA A 236 -1.90 8.90 3.73
C ALA A 236 -2.35 7.49 3.38
N GLN A 237 -1.39 6.66 2.98
CA GLN A 237 -1.57 5.24 2.70
C GLN A 237 -0.38 4.46 3.25
N TRP A 238 -0.64 3.33 3.87
CA TRP A 238 0.34 2.30 4.17
C TRP A 238 -0.16 0.99 3.61
N GLU A 239 0.74 0.11 3.26
CA GLU A 239 0.37 -1.16 2.67
C GLU A 239 1.29 -2.29 3.07
N HIS A 240 0.66 -3.43 3.30
CA HIS A 240 1.34 -4.72 3.39
C HIS A 240 0.59 -5.80 2.60
N THR A 241 1.36 -6.69 1.98
CA THR A 241 0.85 -7.99 1.51
C THR A 241 0.81 -8.97 2.69
N VAL A 242 -0.32 -9.63 2.87
CA VAL A 242 -0.60 -10.54 3.98
C VAL A 242 -0.98 -11.92 3.45
N LEU A 243 -0.45 -12.96 4.09
CA LEU A 243 -0.83 -14.35 3.91
C LEU A 243 -1.76 -14.80 5.04
N VAL A 244 -2.86 -15.45 4.71
CA VAL A 244 -3.66 -16.21 5.68
C VAL A 244 -2.98 -17.54 5.95
N THR A 245 -2.50 -17.76 7.18
CA THR A 245 -1.90 -19.02 7.62
C THR A 245 -2.96 -19.97 8.18
N GLU A 246 -2.58 -21.16 8.60
CA GLU A 246 -3.50 -22.14 9.22
C GLU A 246 -4.15 -21.62 10.53
N THR A 247 -3.49 -20.68 11.23
CA THR A 247 -3.95 -20.24 12.56
C THR A 247 -4.07 -18.72 12.72
N GLY A 248 -3.65 -17.94 11.71
CA GLY A 248 -3.61 -16.49 11.78
C GLY A 248 -3.12 -15.86 10.48
N TYR A 249 -2.11 -15.03 10.56
CA TYR A 249 -1.53 -14.33 9.40
C TYR A 249 0.00 -14.29 9.43
N GLU A 250 0.57 -14.00 8.26
CA GLU A 250 1.96 -13.61 8.09
C GLU A 250 2.02 -12.37 7.20
N VAL A 251 2.78 -11.34 7.62
CA VAL A 251 3.05 -10.17 6.78
C VAL A 251 4.27 -10.46 5.92
N LEU A 252 4.07 -10.50 4.60
CA LEU A 252 5.11 -10.92 3.65
C LEU A 252 6.05 -9.80 3.22
N THR A 253 5.69 -8.54 3.49
CA THR A 253 6.39 -7.34 3.05
C THR A 253 7.12 -6.64 4.19
N LEU A 254 7.78 -7.41 5.05
CA LEU A 254 8.65 -6.90 6.10
C LEU A 254 10.12 -7.05 5.72
N SER A 255 10.92 -6.05 6.10
CA SER A 255 12.38 -6.00 5.93
C SER A 255 13.03 -5.40 7.17
N ALA A 256 14.35 -5.37 7.22
CA ALA A 256 15.10 -4.85 8.37
C ALA A 256 14.82 -3.36 8.67
N GLY A 257 14.48 -2.57 7.66
CA GLY A 257 14.15 -1.15 7.80
C GLY A 257 12.64 -0.86 7.91
N SER A 258 11.79 -1.88 7.94
CA SER A 258 10.36 -1.68 8.14
C SER A 258 10.06 -1.09 9.52
N PRO A 259 9.10 -0.15 9.62
CA PRO A 259 8.64 0.30 10.94
C PRO A 259 8.13 -0.88 11.77
N PRO A 260 8.41 -0.92 13.08
CA PRO A 260 7.89 -1.98 13.93
C PRO A 260 6.34 -1.93 13.96
N PRO A 261 5.68 -3.08 14.12
CA PRO A 261 4.24 -3.09 14.38
C PRO A 261 3.88 -2.19 15.57
N PRO A 262 2.69 -1.57 15.57
CA PRO A 262 2.24 -0.77 16.70
C PRO A 262 2.22 -1.59 18.01
N PRO A 263 2.44 -0.96 19.17
CA PRO A 263 2.52 -1.68 20.46
C PRO A 263 1.31 -2.56 20.77
N PHE A 264 0.12 -2.20 20.30
CA PHE A 264 -1.11 -2.96 20.53
C PHE A 264 -1.16 -4.30 19.78
N VAL A 265 -0.27 -4.54 18.81
CA VAL A 265 -0.19 -5.81 18.08
C VAL A 265 0.34 -6.94 18.95
N ASN A 266 1.18 -6.60 19.92
CA ASN A 266 1.82 -7.55 20.84
C ASN A 266 1.27 -7.45 22.29
N ALA A 267 0.14 -6.75 22.50
CA ALA A 267 -0.44 -6.48 23.81
C ALA A 267 -1.41 -7.58 24.28
#